data_6dce3d101098801593e67c87aac2ffa9
#
_entry.id   6dce3d101098801593e67c87aac2ffa9
#
_cell.length_a   1.000
_cell.length_b   1.000
_cell.length_c   1.000
_cell.angle_alpha   90.00
_cell.angle_beta   90.00
_cell.angle_gamma   90.00
#
_symmetry.space_group_name_H-M   'P 1'
#
loop_
_entity.id
_entity.type
_entity.pdbx_description
1 polymer ?
#
loop_
_entity_poly.entity_id
_entity_poly.type
_entity_poly.pdbx_seq_one_letter_code
_entity_poly.pdbx_strand_id
1 'polypeptide(L)' 'MVHKGISYSVAATVEPDIWQWQFQIGESIRTGKTNTRLAALAARRVQMKIDAALRVSDMSSAIRSDNRAGAP' A
#
# COMPACT_ATOMS: atom_id res chain seq x y z
N MET A 1 -10.07 -7.36 3.59
CA MET A 1 -10.27 -7.00 2.16
C MET A 1 -9.01 -7.32 1.38
N VAL A 2 -9.15 -7.55 0.10
CA VAL A 2 -8.00 -7.93 -0.75
C VAL A 2 -8.03 -7.10 -2.03
N HIS A 3 -6.86 -6.60 -2.43
CA HIS A 3 -6.69 -5.86 -3.67
C HIS A 3 -5.42 -6.35 -4.36
N LYS A 4 -5.55 -6.89 -5.55
CA LYS A 4 -4.42 -7.45 -6.32
C LYS A 4 -3.62 -8.48 -5.51
N GLY A 5 -4.32 -9.30 -4.74
CA GLY A 5 -3.70 -10.32 -3.91
C GLY A 5 -3.12 -9.81 -2.59
N ILE A 6 -3.24 -8.53 -2.32
CA ILE A 6 -2.72 -7.92 -1.08
C ILE A 6 -3.86 -7.75 -0.09
N SER A 7 -3.71 -8.34 1.08
CA SER A 7 -4.67 -8.15 2.17
C SER A 7 -4.51 -6.78 2.78
N TYR A 8 -5.62 -6.08 2.99
CA TYR A 8 -5.59 -4.78 3.63
C TYR A 8 -6.81 -4.59 4.51
N SER A 9 -6.72 -3.65 5.42
CA SER A 9 -7.83 -3.30 6.30
C SER A 9 -7.93 -1.79 6.44
N VAL A 10 -9.16 -1.33 6.68
CA VAL A 10 -9.46 0.07 6.91
C VAL A 10 -10.41 0.12 8.11
N ALA A 11 -10.07 0.91 9.11
CA ALA A 11 -10.86 0.98 10.33
C ALA A 11 -11.07 2.42 10.75
N ALA A 12 -12.23 2.70 11.30
CA ALA A 12 -12.51 4.00 11.88
C ALA A 12 -11.68 4.20 13.15
N THR A 13 -11.30 5.43 13.40
CA THR A 13 -10.57 5.78 14.62
C THR A 13 -11.49 6.57 15.56
N VAL A 14 -10.98 6.92 16.74
CA VAL A 14 -11.73 7.77 17.68
C VAL A 14 -11.92 9.18 17.14
N GLU A 15 -11.09 9.60 16.21
CA GLU A 15 -11.21 10.92 15.58
C GLU A 15 -12.18 10.84 14.40
N PRO A 16 -13.14 11.77 14.31
CA PRO A 16 -14.05 11.77 13.17
C PRO A 16 -13.29 11.97 11.87
N ASP A 17 -13.76 11.32 10.81
CA ASP A 17 -13.21 11.44 9.47
C ASP A 17 -11.77 10.96 9.33
N ILE A 18 -11.20 10.33 10.34
CA ILE A 18 -9.87 9.74 10.26
C ILE A 18 -10.00 8.23 10.24
N TRP A 19 -9.43 7.62 9.20
CA TRP A 19 -9.44 6.17 9.02
C TRP A 19 -8.02 5.65 9.08
N GLN A 20 -7.82 4.58 9.83
CA GLN A 20 -6.52 3.91 9.88
C GLN A 20 -6.52 2.76 8.90
N TRP A 21 -5.47 2.65 8.11
CA TRP A 21 -5.33 1.58 7.13
C TRP A 21 -4.06 0.80 7.37
N GLN A 22 -4.08 -0.45 6.92
CA GLN A 22 -2.94 -1.34 7.00
C GLN A 22 -2.97 -2.30 5.84
N PHE A 23 -1.82 -2.58 5.26
CA PHE A 23 -1.70 -3.65 4.28
C PHE A 23 -0.33 -4.30 4.41
N GLN A 24 -0.20 -5.52 3.88
CA GLN A 24 1.04 -6.27 3.95
C GLN A 24 1.48 -6.65 2.56
N ILE A 25 2.74 -6.37 2.23
CA ILE A 25 3.37 -6.79 0.98
C ILE A 25 4.61 -7.59 1.37
N GLY A 26 4.59 -8.91 1.05
CA GLY A 26 5.66 -9.79 1.47
C GLY A 26 5.74 -9.82 2.98
N GLU A 27 6.89 -9.46 3.51
CA GLU A 27 7.11 -9.39 4.95
C GLU A 27 6.95 -7.99 5.51
N SER A 28 6.65 -7.02 4.66
CA SER A 28 6.52 -5.62 5.06
C SER A 28 5.08 -5.27 5.38
N ILE A 29 4.87 -4.66 6.54
CA ILE A 29 3.56 -4.17 6.93
C ILE A 29 3.58 -2.66 6.85
N ARG A 30 2.62 -2.10 6.12
CA ARG A 30 2.48 -0.65 5.95
C ARG A 30 1.20 -0.19 6.63
N THR A 31 1.32 0.88 7.40
CA THR A 31 0.17 1.45 8.10
C THR A 31 0.17 2.96 7.91
N GLY A 32 -1.01 3.55 8.10
CA GLY A 32 -1.13 4.99 8.02
C GLY A 32 -2.56 5.42 8.30
N LYS A 33 -2.81 6.69 8.12
CA LYS A 33 -4.14 7.27 8.32
C LYS A 33 -4.53 8.10 7.12
N THR A 34 -5.83 8.18 6.86
CA THR A 34 -6.35 9.03 5.82
C THR A 34 -7.57 9.78 6.34
N ASN A 35 -7.74 11.00 5.85
CA ASN A 35 -8.82 11.87 6.27
C ASN A 35 -9.88 11.89 5.18
N THR A 36 -11.05 11.32 5.48
CA THR A 36 -12.19 11.33 4.57
C THR A 36 -13.45 10.95 5.34
N ARG A 37 -14.59 11.44 4.88
CA ARG A 37 -15.87 11.12 5.49
C ARG A 37 -16.44 9.78 5.05
N LEU A 38 -15.92 9.24 3.95
CA LEU A 38 -16.49 8.04 3.32
C LEU A 38 -15.54 6.85 3.48
N ALA A 39 -16.05 5.79 4.06
CA ALA A 39 -15.29 4.54 4.19
C ALA A 39 -14.86 4.01 2.82
N ALA A 40 -15.75 4.08 1.83
CA ALA A 40 -15.43 3.63 0.48
C ALA A 40 -14.25 4.40 -0.11
N LEU A 41 -14.18 5.71 0.16
CA LEU A 41 -13.10 6.53 -0.33
C LEU A 41 -11.79 6.21 0.39
N ALA A 42 -11.86 5.93 1.68
CA ALA A 42 -10.70 5.50 2.44
C ALA A 42 -10.13 4.20 1.86
N ALA A 43 -10.99 3.23 1.59
CA ALA A 43 -10.57 1.96 0.99
C ALA A 43 -9.92 2.19 -0.39
N ARG A 44 -10.50 3.07 -1.18
CA ARG A 44 -9.96 3.38 -2.50
C ARG A 44 -8.57 4.00 -2.41
N ARG A 45 -8.36 4.89 -1.45
CA ARG A 45 -7.05 5.49 -1.22
C ARG A 45 -6.01 4.45 -0.84
N VAL A 46 -6.41 3.47 -0.03
CA VAL A 46 -5.51 2.36 0.34
C VAL A 46 -5.17 1.54 -0.88
N GLN A 47 -6.15 1.24 -1.74
CA GLN A 47 -5.90 0.51 -2.98
C GLN A 47 -4.89 1.24 -3.85
N MET A 48 -4.98 2.56 -3.94
CA MET A 48 -4.02 3.36 -4.69
C MET A 48 -2.62 3.26 -4.09
N LYS A 49 -2.52 3.23 -2.78
CA LYS A 49 -1.22 3.06 -2.09
C LYS A 49 -0.64 1.67 -2.34
N ILE A 50 -1.49 0.66 -2.38
CA ILE A 50 -1.06 -0.70 -2.71
C ILE A 50 -0.53 -0.74 -4.15
N ASP A 51 -1.27 -0.14 -5.08
CA ASP A 51 -0.84 -0.09 -6.48
C ASP A 51 0.52 0.59 -6.62
N ALA A 52 0.71 1.71 -5.93
CA ALA A 52 1.97 2.44 -5.96
C ALA A 52 3.10 1.60 -5.36
N ALA A 53 2.84 0.92 -4.25
CA ALA A 53 3.84 0.08 -3.61
C ALA A 53 4.25 -1.10 -4.49
N LEU A 54 3.27 -1.72 -5.15
CA LEU A 54 3.56 -2.82 -6.07
C LEU A 54 4.39 -2.35 -7.26
N ARG A 55 4.08 -1.16 -7.78
CA ARG A 55 4.82 -0.57 -8.89
C ARG A 55 6.27 -0.30 -8.50
N VAL A 56 6.48 0.27 -7.33
CA VAL A 56 7.82 0.55 -6.84
C VAL A 56 8.59 -0.75 -6.61
N SER A 57 7.93 -1.77 -6.10
CA SER A 57 8.56 -3.07 -5.89
C SER A 57 9.02 -3.67 -7.22
N ASP A 58 8.19 -3.60 -8.25
CA ASP A 58 8.56 -4.07 -9.58
C ASP A 58 9.73 -3.29 -10.14
N MET A 59 9.70 -1.98 -10.01
CA MET A 59 10.79 -1.12 -10.48
C MET A 59 12.09 -1.44 -9.75
N SER A 60 12.02 -1.63 -8.44
CA SER A 60 13.19 -1.98 -7.65
C SER A 60 13.80 -3.30 -8.08
N SER A 61 12.96 -4.28 -8.38
CA SER A 61 13.43 -5.57 -8.86
C SER A 61 14.14 -5.44 -10.21
N ALA A 62 13.56 -4.66 -11.12
CA ALA A 62 14.15 -4.42 -12.43
C ALA A 62 15.49 -3.71 -12.29
N ILE A 63 15.55 -2.70 -11.46
CA ILE A 63 16.79 -1.95 -11.23
C ILE A 63 17.86 -2.84 -10.64
N ARG A 64 17.51 -3.69 -9.72
CA ARG A 64 18.46 -4.61 -9.13
C ARG A 64 19.01 -5.60 -10.16
N SER A 65 18.15 -6.08 -11.05
CA SER A 65 18.57 -6.97 -12.11
C SER A 65 19.58 -6.26 -13.03
N ASP A 66 19.27 -5.04 -13.39
CA ASP A 66 20.16 -4.22 -14.23
C ASP A 66 21.50 -4.00 -13.54
N ASN A 67 21.48 -3.69 -12.25
CA ASN A 67 22.70 -3.46 -11.50
C ASN A 67 23.56 -4.71 -11.47
N ARG A 68 22.96 -5.86 -11.29
CA ARG A 68 23.72 -7.11 -11.29
C ARG A 68 24.30 -7.43 -12.64
N ALA A 69 23.59 -7.08 -13.71
CA ALA A 69 24.07 -7.33 -15.05
C ALA A 69 25.11 -6.32 -15.48
N GLY A 70 24.90 -5.06 -15.14
CA GLY A 70 25.77 -3.99 -15.59
C GLY A 70 26.79 -3.56 -14.56
N ALA A 71 26.50 -3.78 -13.30
CA ALA A 71 27.43 -3.37 -12.28
C ALA A 71 28.48 -4.42 -12.11
N PRO A 72 29.58 -3.98 -12.17
CA PRO A 72 30.68 -4.81 -11.75
C PRO A 72 30.57 -5.02 -10.26
#